data_9df882856103ee2a3a6c4ce15ffabbac
#
_entry.id   9df882856103ee2a3a6c4ce15ffabbac
#
_cell.length_a   1.000
_cell.length_b   1.000
_cell.length_c   1.000
_cell.angle_alpha   90.00
_cell.angle_beta   90.00
_cell.angle_gamma   90.00
#
_symmetry.space_group_name_H-M   'P 1'
#
loop_
_entity.id
_entity.type
_entity.pdbx_description
1 polymer ?
#
loop_
_entity_poly.entity_id
_entity_poly.type
_entity_poly.pdbx_seq_one_letter_code
_entity_poly.pdbx_strand_id
1 'polypeptide(L)'
;MGQPPSHALLYLAPGLLFLLIATIGVLVGARKSLSLVEADSALLQRQMDDVSTGPGETRARYGLHAFLELDASLTKLGQKITVSVAVTPPDINLGALTCEQDTASDSNVEMTNEMPVVEHEGSLVEEITDSEYFDTDSGESTADELAAIFRAYDIRGIVNQTLTTEVIRKIGQAIGSEAKELGEQTLVVGADGRISSPTVMDTLINGILTTGTNVHSIGAVPTPLVYFATNTLETQSGIAVTGSHNPADYNGFKIVLKGRTLVSEDIQKLYQRVLNEDFRSGEGQLTESDIRDDYIDAIADDVIVAQPLRVVIDCGNGIAGDIAPDLLSALGCEVLPLYCEVDGSFPNHHPDPTIPANLEDLIITIRSNEADLGIAFDGDGDRIVAITGDGEIVWPDQLLMLFAKDVVSRNPGSDVVYDVKCTRHLNSVISSFGGRPIICRSGHSYLKEKIQETDAVLGGELSGHVCFNERWYGFDDGLYAAARLLEIVGAQQESLKDLMSEFPVSVSTPEIQMFVSEAEKFDIIKNFNQLADFEGGTLNNIDGTRVDFSDGWGLIRASNTNPCLTLRFEADDAKSLERIKNDFRQKLKMVDESLGF
;
A
#
# COMPACT_ATOMS: atom_id res chain seq x y z
N MET A 1 -23.87 50.95 -6.28
CA MET A 1 -23.75 49.47 -6.46
C MET A 1 -22.55 49.24 -7.37
N GLY A 2 -21.40 49.08 -6.76
CA GLY A 2 -20.14 48.93 -7.47
C GLY A 2 -19.94 47.47 -7.96
N GLN A 3 -19.62 47.29 -9.22
CA GLN A 3 -19.16 46.03 -9.74
C GLN A 3 -17.71 45.78 -9.27
N PRO A 4 -17.32 44.54 -8.94
CA PRO A 4 -15.96 44.27 -8.47
C PRO A 4 -14.97 44.24 -9.65
N PRO A 5 -13.69 44.64 -9.43
CA PRO A 5 -12.66 44.76 -10.47
C PRO A 5 -12.00 43.40 -10.83
N SER A 6 -12.78 42.32 -10.97
CA SER A 6 -12.23 40.95 -11.08
C SER A 6 -12.07 40.43 -12.52
N HIS A 7 -12.59 41.13 -13.54
CA HIS A 7 -12.56 40.59 -14.90
C HIS A 7 -11.19 40.67 -15.61
N ALA A 8 -10.37 41.66 -15.31
CA ALA A 8 -9.06 41.81 -15.96
C ALA A 8 -8.02 40.76 -15.49
N LEU A 9 -8.04 40.39 -14.22
CA LEU A 9 -7.15 39.37 -13.66
C LEU A 9 -7.49 37.95 -14.17
N LEU A 10 -8.77 37.67 -14.41
CA LEU A 10 -9.22 36.36 -14.92
C LEU A 10 -8.82 36.08 -16.38
N TYR A 11 -8.61 37.11 -17.20
CA TYR A 11 -8.16 37.00 -18.58
C TYR A 11 -6.62 36.97 -18.71
N LEU A 12 -5.88 37.46 -17.70
CA LEU A 12 -4.41 37.47 -17.68
C LEU A 12 -3.83 36.16 -17.18
N ALA A 13 -4.49 35.47 -16.25
CA ALA A 13 -4.03 34.21 -15.68
C ALA A 13 -3.87 33.08 -16.71
N PRO A 14 -4.79 32.86 -17.67
CA PRO A 14 -4.66 31.83 -18.70
C PRO A 14 -3.51 32.09 -19.67
N GLY A 15 -3.33 33.32 -20.08
CA GLY A 15 -2.25 33.70 -21.00
C GLY A 15 -0.85 33.56 -20.37
N LEU A 16 -0.73 33.91 -19.09
CA LEU A 16 0.50 33.73 -18.31
C LEU A 16 0.85 32.26 -18.08
N LEU A 17 -0.16 31.42 -17.78
CA LEU A 17 0.01 29.98 -17.60
C LEU A 17 0.44 29.31 -18.91
N PHE A 18 -0.16 29.68 -20.04
CA PHE A 18 0.22 29.16 -21.36
C PHE A 18 1.65 29.54 -21.77
N LEU A 19 2.07 30.77 -21.49
CA LEU A 19 3.45 31.21 -21.71
C LEU A 19 4.45 30.46 -20.80
N LEU A 20 4.08 30.20 -19.56
CA LEU A 20 4.91 29.48 -18.60
C LEU A 20 5.11 28.02 -19.05
N ILE A 21 4.04 27.33 -19.43
CA ILE A 21 4.08 25.94 -19.94
C ILE A 21 4.89 25.85 -21.23
N ALA A 22 4.69 26.78 -22.16
CA ALA A 22 5.47 26.84 -23.40
C ALA A 22 6.97 27.09 -23.15
N THR A 23 7.30 27.94 -22.17
CA THR A 23 8.70 28.25 -21.81
C THR A 23 9.38 27.07 -21.12
N ILE A 24 8.68 26.32 -20.28
CA ILE A 24 9.18 25.09 -19.65
C ILE A 24 9.40 24.00 -20.71
N GLY A 25 8.48 23.83 -21.66
CA GLY A 25 8.61 22.88 -22.76
C GLY A 25 9.84 23.13 -23.65
N VAL A 26 10.21 24.40 -23.87
CA VAL A 26 11.40 24.81 -24.61
C VAL A 26 12.70 24.55 -23.82
N LEU A 27 12.67 24.73 -22.49
CA LEU A 27 13.84 24.54 -21.61
C LEU A 27 14.19 23.06 -21.37
N VAL A 28 13.23 22.15 -21.39
CA VAL A 28 13.48 20.73 -21.13
C VAL A 28 13.89 19.94 -22.38
N GLY A 29 13.77 20.51 -23.61
CA GLY A 29 14.37 19.96 -24.83
C GLY A 29 13.91 18.58 -25.29
N ALA A 30 12.88 17.97 -24.70
CA ALA A 30 12.46 16.62 -24.99
C ALA A 30 11.14 16.59 -25.80
N ARG A 31 11.17 16.04 -27.01
CA ARG A 31 10.00 15.86 -27.88
C ARG A 31 8.86 15.04 -27.23
N LYS A 32 9.15 14.16 -26.24
CA LYS A 32 8.15 13.41 -25.46
C LYS A 32 7.39 14.28 -24.46
N SER A 33 8.02 15.32 -23.91
CA SER A 33 7.36 16.25 -22.99
C SER A 33 6.35 17.16 -23.68
N LEU A 34 6.53 17.42 -24.99
CA LEU A 34 5.62 18.29 -25.75
C LEU A 34 4.20 17.69 -25.90
N SER A 35 4.09 16.39 -26.09
CA SER A 35 2.79 15.71 -26.20
C SER A 35 2.03 15.62 -24.87
N LEU A 36 2.75 15.49 -23.75
CA LEU A 36 2.18 15.55 -22.40
C LEU A 36 1.70 16.98 -22.09
N VAL A 37 2.52 17.99 -22.38
CA VAL A 37 2.15 19.40 -22.19
C VAL A 37 0.97 19.81 -23.09
N GLU A 38 0.84 19.25 -24.29
CA GLU A 38 -0.32 19.48 -25.16
C GLU A 38 -1.59 18.82 -24.61
N ALA A 39 -1.50 17.64 -24.02
CA ALA A 39 -2.62 16.95 -23.39
C ALA A 39 -3.10 17.70 -22.14
N ASP A 40 -2.18 18.12 -21.26
CA ASP A 40 -2.49 18.90 -20.06
C ASP A 40 -3.07 20.28 -20.40
N SER A 41 -2.58 20.93 -21.47
CA SER A 41 -3.13 22.20 -21.92
C SER A 41 -4.56 22.06 -22.47
N ALA A 42 -4.89 20.96 -23.13
CA ALA A 42 -6.22 20.66 -23.62
C ALA A 42 -7.21 20.34 -22.48
N LEU A 43 -6.73 19.66 -21.43
CA LEU A 43 -7.50 19.37 -20.22
C LEU A 43 -7.80 20.66 -19.44
N LEU A 44 -6.78 21.49 -19.22
CA LEU A 44 -6.90 22.82 -18.62
C LEU A 44 -7.86 23.72 -19.41
N GLN A 45 -7.81 23.70 -20.75
CA GLN A 45 -8.71 24.47 -21.58
C GLN A 45 -10.17 24.03 -21.41
N ARG A 46 -10.44 22.71 -21.32
CA ARG A 46 -11.80 22.19 -21.04
C ARG A 46 -12.27 22.58 -19.64
N GLN A 47 -11.44 22.45 -18.62
CA GLN A 47 -11.77 22.87 -17.26
C GLN A 47 -12.04 24.38 -17.19
N MET A 48 -11.34 25.19 -17.97
CA MET A 48 -11.56 26.63 -18.06
C MET A 48 -12.87 26.99 -18.79
N ASP A 49 -13.24 26.25 -19.81
CA ASP A 49 -14.50 26.44 -20.52
C ASP A 49 -15.70 26.11 -19.62
N ASP A 50 -15.62 25.05 -18.80
CA ASP A 50 -16.62 24.68 -17.79
C ASP A 50 -16.72 25.73 -16.69
N VAL A 51 -15.61 26.29 -16.21
CA VAL A 51 -15.58 27.39 -15.24
C VAL A 51 -16.14 28.68 -15.83
N SER A 52 -16.08 28.87 -17.16
CA SER A 52 -16.60 30.10 -17.81
C SER A 52 -18.12 30.28 -17.68
N THR A 53 -18.86 29.21 -17.39
CA THR A 53 -20.32 29.19 -17.26
C THR A 53 -20.84 29.24 -15.83
N GLY A 54 -19.98 29.16 -14.78
CA GLY A 54 -20.35 29.15 -13.36
C GLY A 54 -20.44 30.52 -12.69
N PRO A 55 -21.01 30.65 -11.47
CA PRO A 55 -21.07 31.88 -10.69
C PRO A 55 -19.68 32.41 -10.30
N GLY A 56 -19.53 33.75 -10.21
CA GLY A 56 -18.24 34.43 -10.08
C GLY A 56 -17.34 34.06 -8.89
N GLU A 57 -17.90 33.62 -7.75
CA GLU A 57 -17.12 33.22 -6.58
C GLU A 57 -16.41 31.84 -6.77
N THR A 58 -17.02 30.95 -7.53
CA THR A 58 -16.45 29.63 -7.84
C THR A 58 -15.22 29.78 -8.74
N ARG A 59 -15.24 30.72 -9.69
CA ARG A 59 -14.14 31.04 -10.59
C ARG A 59 -12.85 31.47 -9.89
N ALA A 60 -12.98 32.29 -8.83
CA ALA A 60 -11.83 32.81 -8.09
C ALA A 60 -11.13 31.70 -7.26
N ARG A 61 -11.89 30.74 -6.75
CA ARG A 61 -11.34 29.61 -5.95
C ARG A 61 -10.57 28.61 -6.80
N TYR A 62 -11.07 28.24 -7.98
CA TYR A 62 -10.39 27.30 -8.88
C TYR A 62 -9.10 27.88 -9.47
N GLY A 63 -9.08 29.15 -9.84
CA GLY A 63 -7.87 29.81 -10.31
C GLY A 63 -6.76 29.88 -9.26
N LEU A 64 -7.11 30.09 -7.99
CA LEU A 64 -6.15 30.14 -6.87
C LEU A 64 -5.62 28.74 -6.52
N HIS A 65 -6.46 27.71 -6.62
CA HIS A 65 -6.07 26.33 -6.34
C HIS A 65 -5.08 25.80 -7.39
N ALA A 66 -5.35 26.00 -8.68
CA ALA A 66 -4.44 25.64 -9.76
C ALA A 66 -3.09 26.37 -9.68
N PHE A 67 -3.09 27.62 -9.21
CA PHE A 67 -1.84 28.38 -9.01
C PHE A 67 -1.03 27.85 -7.82
N LEU A 68 -1.67 27.46 -6.73
CA LEU A 68 -1.01 26.89 -5.55
C LEU A 68 -0.44 25.50 -5.82
N GLU A 69 -1.12 24.68 -6.64
CA GLU A 69 -0.62 23.37 -7.06
C GLU A 69 0.60 23.49 -7.99
N LEU A 70 0.58 24.47 -8.91
CA LEU A 70 1.72 24.71 -9.76
C LEU A 70 2.96 25.20 -8.98
N ASP A 71 2.76 26.07 -7.97
CA ASP A 71 3.82 26.57 -7.10
C ASP A 71 4.39 25.44 -6.23
N ALA A 72 3.54 24.55 -5.72
CA ALA A 72 3.94 23.37 -4.97
C ALA A 72 4.74 22.36 -5.84
N SER A 73 4.34 22.17 -7.09
CA SER A 73 5.03 21.29 -8.05
C SER A 73 6.39 21.84 -8.47
N LEU A 74 6.50 23.15 -8.69
CA LEU A 74 7.76 23.81 -9.00
C LEU A 74 8.73 23.82 -7.82
N THR A 75 8.22 23.91 -6.59
CA THR A 75 9.01 23.84 -5.36
C THR A 75 9.57 22.43 -5.13
N LYS A 76 8.80 21.38 -5.43
CA LYS A 76 9.24 19.97 -5.37
C LYS A 76 10.39 19.66 -6.34
N LEU A 77 10.43 20.32 -7.49
CA LEU A 77 11.49 20.12 -8.50
C LEU A 77 12.84 20.80 -8.14
N GLY A 78 12.94 21.46 -6.97
CA GLY A 78 14.18 22.07 -6.50
C GLY A 78 14.68 23.24 -7.39
N GLN A 79 13.90 23.68 -8.36
CA GLN A 79 14.25 24.76 -9.28
C GLN A 79 13.61 26.08 -8.83
N LYS A 80 14.39 26.97 -8.26
CA LYS A 80 13.99 28.38 -8.12
C LYS A 80 14.08 29.04 -9.50
N ILE A 81 12.97 29.09 -10.22
CA ILE A 81 12.87 29.87 -11.46
C ILE A 81 12.38 31.25 -11.10
N THR A 82 13.25 32.24 -11.13
CA THR A 82 12.85 33.65 -11.03
C THR A 82 12.46 34.12 -12.42
N VAL A 83 11.16 34.22 -12.69
CA VAL A 83 10.65 34.76 -13.94
C VAL A 83 10.33 36.25 -13.74
N SER A 84 11.16 37.12 -14.31
CA SER A 84 10.84 38.56 -14.42
C SER A 84 9.99 38.76 -15.66
N VAL A 85 8.69 38.94 -15.48
CA VAL A 85 7.79 39.28 -16.60
C VAL A 85 7.62 40.80 -16.66
N ALA A 86 8.19 41.41 -17.68
CA ALA A 86 7.89 42.80 -18.01
C ALA A 86 6.51 42.83 -18.69
N VAL A 87 5.48 43.18 -17.95
CA VAL A 87 4.13 43.39 -18.50
C VAL A 87 4.06 44.82 -18.97
N THR A 88 4.06 45.07 -20.28
CA THR A 88 3.59 46.32 -20.85
C THR A 88 2.08 46.32 -20.78
N PRO A 89 1.44 47.26 -20.01
CA PRO A 89 0.00 47.30 -19.97
C PRO A 89 -0.55 47.65 -21.34
N PRO A 90 -1.63 46.99 -21.80
CA PRO A 90 -2.40 47.52 -22.92
C PRO A 90 -2.98 48.86 -22.52
N ASP A 91 -3.03 49.81 -23.45
CA ASP A 91 -3.58 51.14 -23.28
C ASP A 91 -5.02 51.06 -22.74
N ILE A 92 -5.17 51.17 -21.44
CA ILE A 92 -6.48 51.33 -20.79
C ILE A 92 -6.69 52.83 -20.64
N ASN A 93 -7.65 53.36 -21.40
CA ASN A 93 -8.09 54.73 -21.31
C ASN A 93 -8.75 54.98 -19.94
N LEU A 94 -8.01 55.58 -19.01
CA LEU A 94 -8.41 55.93 -17.66
C LEU A 94 -9.18 57.27 -17.64
N GLY A 95 -10.08 57.51 -18.59
CA GLY A 95 -11.03 58.60 -18.53
C GLY A 95 -12.22 58.30 -17.62
N ALA A 96 -12.27 58.98 -16.51
CA ALA A 96 -13.38 59.07 -15.55
C ALA A 96 -13.36 58.13 -14.34
N LEU A 97 -12.48 58.44 -13.39
CA LEU A 97 -12.74 58.20 -11.97
C LEU A 97 -12.12 59.35 -11.17
N THR A 98 -12.90 60.44 -10.99
CA THR A 98 -12.63 61.47 -9.98
C THR A 98 -12.98 60.90 -8.63
N CYS A 99 -12.02 60.74 -7.76
CA CYS A 99 -12.24 60.50 -6.35
C CYS A 99 -12.00 61.79 -5.60
N GLU A 100 -13.02 62.27 -4.90
CA GLU A 100 -12.96 63.43 -4.02
C GLU A 100 -11.97 63.17 -2.89
N GLN A 101 -11.08 64.14 -2.69
CA GLN A 101 -10.16 64.21 -1.56
C GLN A 101 -10.88 64.76 -0.36
N ASP A 102 -10.85 64.04 0.75
CA ASP A 102 -11.00 64.66 2.06
C ASP A 102 -9.67 64.66 2.81
N THR A 103 -9.33 65.84 3.23
CA THR A 103 -8.08 66.25 3.87
C THR A 103 -8.02 65.84 5.33
N ALA A 104 -6.86 65.35 5.80
CA ALA A 104 -6.26 65.76 7.09
C ALA A 104 -4.84 65.23 7.28
N SER A 105 -3.96 66.19 7.35
CA SER A 105 -2.77 66.43 8.21
C SER A 105 -1.66 65.37 8.39
N ASP A 106 -0.49 65.80 7.89
CA ASP A 106 0.87 65.75 8.46
C ASP A 106 1.27 64.66 9.43
N SER A 107 2.24 63.82 9.00
CA SER A 107 3.54 63.72 9.71
C SER A 107 4.57 63.03 8.80
N ASN A 108 5.64 63.72 8.47
CA ASN A 108 6.85 63.23 7.81
C ASN A 108 7.53 62.18 8.68
N VAL A 109 7.79 61.00 8.07
CA VAL A 109 8.90 60.13 8.47
C VAL A 109 9.62 59.66 7.22
N GLU A 110 10.79 60.19 6.97
CA GLU A 110 11.75 59.68 6.01
C GLU A 110 12.18 58.27 6.48
N MET A 111 11.98 57.25 5.63
CA MET A 111 12.63 55.97 5.76
C MET A 111 13.74 55.84 4.70
N THR A 112 14.95 56.00 5.18
CA THR A 112 16.16 55.66 4.41
C THR A 112 16.28 54.14 4.27
N ASN A 113 16.31 53.67 3.03
CA ASN A 113 16.67 52.30 2.67
C ASN A 113 18.20 52.16 2.76
N GLU A 114 18.69 51.50 3.78
CA GLU A 114 20.01 50.85 3.75
C GLU A 114 19.88 49.48 4.43
N MET A 115 19.87 48.41 3.63
CA MET A 115 20.17 47.07 4.13
C MET A 115 21.66 46.77 3.92
N PRO A 116 22.36 46.23 4.94
CA PRO A 116 23.78 45.91 4.81
C PRO A 116 23.95 44.67 3.94
N VAL A 117 24.82 44.81 2.94
CA VAL A 117 25.39 43.70 2.16
C VAL A 117 26.42 43.01 3.05
N VAL A 118 26.19 41.73 3.36
CA VAL A 118 27.22 40.87 3.94
C VAL A 118 27.89 40.12 2.80
N GLU A 119 29.10 40.52 2.47
CA GLU A 119 30.00 39.74 1.60
C GLU A 119 30.49 38.53 2.41
N HIS A 120 30.24 37.33 1.91
CA HIS A 120 31.01 36.14 2.27
C HIS A 120 31.83 35.72 1.05
N GLU A 121 33.12 36.02 1.13
CA GLU A 121 34.14 35.35 0.31
C GLU A 121 34.32 33.90 0.76
N GLY A 122 34.57 33.01 -0.18
CA GLY A 122 35.13 31.69 0.11
C GLY A 122 34.52 30.55 -0.65
N SER A 123 34.83 30.51 -1.94
CA SER A 123 34.69 29.31 -2.77
C SER A 123 35.66 28.24 -2.32
N LEU A 124 35.16 27.06 -1.95
CA LEU A 124 35.86 25.78 -2.13
C LEU A 124 34.81 24.76 -2.53
N VAL A 125 34.78 24.46 -3.82
CA VAL A 125 34.09 23.29 -4.35
C VAL A 125 35.08 22.14 -4.16
N GLU A 126 34.94 21.35 -3.11
CA GLU A 126 35.56 20.04 -3.02
C GLU A 126 34.69 19.04 -3.77
N GLU A 127 35.29 18.37 -4.73
CA GLU A 127 34.72 17.19 -5.38
C GLU A 127 34.49 16.13 -4.30
N ILE A 128 33.20 15.85 -4.00
CA ILE A 128 32.81 14.73 -3.14
C ILE A 128 32.95 13.47 -4.00
N THR A 129 34.00 12.71 -3.72
CA THR A 129 34.15 11.35 -4.26
C THR A 129 33.19 10.42 -3.55
N ASP A 130 32.55 9.53 -4.33
CA ASP A 130 31.49 8.58 -3.97
C ASP A 130 31.81 7.54 -2.86
N SER A 131 32.68 7.82 -1.90
CA SER A 131 33.10 6.84 -0.89
C SER A 131 32.88 7.25 0.58
N GLU A 132 32.22 8.39 0.89
CA GLU A 132 32.09 8.86 2.29
C GLU A 132 30.66 8.96 2.80
N TYR A 133 29.67 8.23 2.24
CA TYR A 133 28.29 8.32 2.73
C TYR A 133 27.87 7.26 3.76
N PHE A 134 28.80 6.41 4.23
CA PHE A 134 28.48 5.35 5.19
C PHE A 134 29.49 5.24 6.33
N ASP A 135 29.67 6.29 7.10
CA ASP A 135 30.31 6.15 8.42
C ASP A 135 29.87 7.26 9.38
N THR A 136 28.67 7.14 9.94
CA THR A 136 28.32 7.85 11.17
C THR A 136 27.39 7.00 12.01
N ASP A 137 27.92 6.63 13.14
CA ASP A 137 27.27 6.29 14.39
C ASP A 137 26.72 4.86 14.54
N SER A 138 27.59 3.97 15.01
CA SER A 138 27.23 2.73 15.68
C SER A 138 26.66 3.03 17.08
N GLY A 139 25.47 3.61 17.13
CA GLY A 139 24.63 3.54 18.31
C GLY A 139 24.21 2.09 18.48
N GLU A 140 24.67 1.41 19.57
CA GLU A 140 24.13 0.12 19.96
C GLU A 140 22.63 0.30 20.17
N SER A 141 21.80 -0.35 19.30
CA SER A 141 20.36 -0.41 19.47
C SER A 141 20.05 -0.98 20.84
N THR A 142 19.21 -0.32 21.61
CA THR A 142 18.81 -0.83 22.93
C THR A 142 18.06 -2.16 22.76
N ALA A 143 18.12 -3.03 23.79
CA ALA A 143 17.42 -4.32 23.74
C ALA A 143 15.91 -4.17 23.46
N ASP A 144 15.31 -3.08 23.94
CA ASP A 144 13.89 -2.78 23.72
C ASP A 144 13.60 -2.35 22.27
N GLU A 145 14.47 -1.56 21.64
CA GLU A 145 14.35 -1.18 20.23
C GLU A 145 14.52 -2.40 19.31
N LEU A 146 15.47 -3.27 19.65
CA LEU A 146 15.67 -4.53 18.93
C LEU A 146 14.45 -5.44 19.08
N ALA A 147 13.86 -5.56 20.28
CA ALA A 147 12.65 -6.37 20.48
C ALA A 147 11.48 -5.87 19.63
N ALA A 148 11.34 -4.56 19.46
CA ALA A 148 10.22 -3.94 18.76
C ALA A 148 10.18 -4.25 17.25
N ILE A 149 11.31 -4.62 16.63
CA ILE A 149 11.34 -5.00 15.20
C ILE A 149 10.98 -6.46 14.96
N PHE A 150 11.11 -7.36 15.94
CA PHE A 150 10.71 -8.77 15.86
C PHE A 150 9.24 -8.92 16.22
N ARG A 151 8.36 -8.76 15.22
CA ARG A 151 6.91 -8.74 15.39
C ARG A 151 6.30 -10.15 15.44
N ALA A 152 4.97 -10.22 15.36
CA ALA A 152 4.25 -11.48 15.50
C ALA A 152 4.50 -12.47 14.35
N TYR A 153 4.84 -12.01 13.14
CA TYR A 153 5.02 -12.89 11.97
C TYR A 153 6.02 -12.34 10.94
N ASP A 154 6.66 -11.21 11.20
CA ASP A 154 7.72 -10.63 10.37
C ASP A 154 8.74 -9.87 11.22
N ILE A 155 9.84 -9.51 10.60
CA ILE A 155 10.81 -8.56 11.17
C ILE A 155 10.66 -7.27 10.39
N ARG A 156 10.43 -6.13 11.05
CA ARG A 156 10.20 -4.87 10.37
C ARG A 156 10.65 -3.67 11.18
N GLY A 157 11.37 -2.74 10.55
CA GLY A 157 11.88 -1.55 11.19
C GLY A 157 12.16 -0.40 10.23
N ILE A 158 12.59 0.73 10.77
CA ILE A 158 13.01 1.90 10.01
C ILE A 158 14.50 1.76 9.70
N VAL A 159 14.83 1.85 8.41
CA VAL A 159 16.20 1.69 7.90
C VAL A 159 17.12 2.78 8.48
N ASN A 160 18.33 2.40 8.86
CA ASN A 160 19.31 3.25 9.53
C ASN A 160 18.90 3.80 10.93
N GLN A 161 17.76 3.35 11.46
CA GLN A 161 17.35 3.65 12.83
C GLN A 161 17.27 2.35 13.65
N THR A 162 16.21 1.56 13.46
CA THR A 162 16.03 0.27 14.13
C THR A 162 16.57 -0.90 13.31
N LEU A 163 16.56 -0.80 11.96
CA LEU A 163 17.22 -1.71 11.02
C LEU A 163 18.56 -1.13 10.57
N THR A 164 19.55 -1.14 11.48
CA THR A 164 20.93 -0.75 11.15
C THR A 164 21.65 -1.86 10.40
N THR A 165 22.74 -1.55 9.68
CA THR A 165 23.56 -2.52 8.95
C THR A 165 24.00 -3.67 9.87
N GLU A 166 24.39 -3.39 11.11
CA GLU A 166 24.81 -4.41 12.08
C GLU A 166 23.64 -5.33 12.48
N VAL A 167 22.46 -4.76 12.74
CA VAL A 167 21.25 -5.51 13.08
C VAL A 167 20.85 -6.42 11.92
N ILE A 168 20.83 -5.92 10.66
CA ILE A 168 20.50 -6.69 9.46
C ILE A 168 21.47 -7.86 9.31
N ARG A 169 22.78 -7.63 9.46
CA ARG A 169 23.80 -8.66 9.39
C ARG A 169 23.58 -9.76 10.44
N LYS A 170 23.30 -9.39 11.70
CA LYS A 170 22.98 -10.34 12.79
C LYS A 170 21.70 -11.13 12.52
N ILE A 171 20.68 -10.50 11.94
CA ILE A 171 19.46 -11.17 11.51
C ILE A 171 19.79 -12.21 10.44
N GLY A 172 20.60 -11.87 9.43
CA GLY A 172 21.07 -12.81 8.42
C GLY A 172 21.81 -14.01 9.04
N GLN A 173 22.69 -13.77 10.00
CA GLN A 173 23.38 -14.81 10.75
C GLN A 173 22.42 -15.70 11.55
N ALA A 174 21.41 -15.11 12.18
CA ALA A 174 20.40 -15.86 12.94
C ALA A 174 19.58 -16.77 12.01
N ILE A 175 19.09 -16.23 10.88
CA ILE A 175 18.29 -16.99 9.90
C ILE A 175 19.13 -18.11 9.26
N GLY A 176 20.35 -17.81 8.82
CA GLY A 176 21.26 -18.81 8.24
C GLY A 176 21.60 -19.93 9.23
N SER A 177 21.80 -19.60 10.51
CA SER A 177 22.03 -20.57 11.56
C SER A 177 20.82 -21.46 11.82
N GLU A 178 19.62 -20.86 11.86
CA GLU A 178 18.37 -21.61 12.03
C GLU A 178 18.10 -22.54 10.85
N ALA A 179 18.31 -22.08 9.62
CA ALA A 179 18.19 -22.89 8.42
C ALA A 179 19.09 -24.13 8.48
N LYS A 180 20.36 -23.97 8.88
CA LYS A 180 21.31 -25.10 9.07
C LYS A 180 20.81 -26.10 10.10
N GLU A 181 20.25 -25.66 11.21
CA GLU A 181 19.70 -26.54 12.26
C GLU A 181 18.48 -27.31 11.77
N LEU A 182 17.69 -26.73 10.88
CA LEU A 182 16.56 -27.39 10.23
C LEU A 182 16.97 -28.32 9.08
N GLY A 183 18.28 -28.34 8.71
CA GLY A 183 18.84 -29.16 7.65
C GLY A 183 18.80 -28.53 6.26
N GLU A 184 18.36 -27.27 6.17
CA GLU A 184 18.34 -26.51 4.92
C GLU A 184 19.76 -26.10 4.50
N GLN A 185 20.07 -26.24 3.22
CA GLN A 185 21.40 -25.93 2.69
C GLN A 185 21.45 -24.61 1.96
N THR A 186 20.32 -24.19 1.38
CA THR A 186 20.20 -23.01 0.54
C THR A 186 18.93 -22.23 0.90
N LEU A 187 19.02 -20.91 0.93
CA LEU A 187 17.90 -19.99 1.08
C LEU A 187 17.73 -19.18 -0.21
N VAL A 188 16.50 -19.07 -0.71
CA VAL A 188 16.17 -18.08 -1.73
C VAL A 188 16.05 -16.71 -1.08
N VAL A 189 16.58 -15.66 -1.73
CA VAL A 189 16.43 -14.28 -1.27
C VAL A 189 16.00 -13.41 -2.45
N GLY A 190 14.89 -12.68 -2.28
CA GLY A 190 14.42 -11.66 -3.21
C GLY A 190 14.03 -10.39 -2.46
N ALA A 191 13.93 -9.26 -3.15
CA ALA A 191 13.66 -7.97 -2.53
C ALA A 191 12.62 -7.16 -3.31
N ASP A 192 11.85 -6.32 -2.60
CA ASP A 192 10.94 -5.36 -3.22
C ASP A 192 11.67 -4.17 -3.87
N GLY A 193 10.90 -3.23 -4.46
CA GLY A 193 11.43 -2.08 -5.20
C GLY A 193 11.82 -0.87 -4.35
N ARG A 194 11.92 -0.98 -3.03
CA ARG A 194 12.30 0.16 -2.14
C ARG A 194 13.74 0.57 -2.39
N ILE A 195 14.03 1.87 -2.24
CA ILE A 195 15.38 2.42 -2.40
C ILE A 195 16.40 1.71 -1.50
N SER A 196 15.98 1.31 -0.29
CA SER A 196 16.84 0.63 0.68
C SER A 196 17.04 -0.86 0.41
N SER A 197 16.16 -1.50 -0.37
CA SER A 197 16.11 -2.96 -0.52
C SER A 197 17.38 -3.59 -1.05
N PRO A 198 18.09 -3.02 -2.05
CA PRO A 198 19.37 -3.60 -2.50
C PRO A 198 20.39 -3.70 -1.36
N THR A 199 20.62 -2.61 -0.61
CA THR A 199 21.60 -2.59 0.49
C THR A 199 21.19 -3.50 1.65
N VAL A 200 19.89 -3.54 1.99
CA VAL A 200 19.35 -4.43 3.04
C VAL A 200 19.52 -5.89 2.63
N MET A 201 19.20 -6.24 1.39
CA MET A 201 19.35 -7.58 0.84
C MET A 201 20.82 -8.05 0.84
N ASP A 202 21.73 -7.22 0.33
CA ASP A 202 23.17 -7.54 0.30
C ASP A 202 23.72 -7.76 1.71
N THR A 203 23.33 -6.92 2.66
CA THR A 203 23.77 -7.06 4.05
C THR A 203 23.23 -8.33 4.70
N LEU A 204 21.97 -8.67 4.45
CA LEU A 204 21.33 -9.90 4.92
C LEU A 204 22.04 -11.13 4.33
N ILE A 205 22.25 -11.16 3.01
CA ILE A 205 22.93 -12.23 2.29
C ILE A 205 24.32 -12.45 2.87
N ASN A 206 25.11 -11.39 3.05
CA ASN A 206 26.43 -11.47 3.65
C ASN A 206 26.38 -12.10 5.06
N GLY A 207 25.39 -11.74 5.88
CA GLY A 207 25.18 -12.38 7.18
C GLY A 207 24.92 -13.88 7.08
N ILE A 208 24.01 -14.29 6.18
CA ILE A 208 23.66 -15.70 5.94
C ILE A 208 24.89 -16.50 5.50
N LEU A 209 25.64 -16.01 4.52
CA LEU A 209 26.81 -16.72 3.97
C LEU A 209 27.87 -17.01 5.03
N THR A 210 28.05 -16.14 6.04
CA THR A 210 29.01 -16.38 7.14
C THR A 210 28.65 -17.56 8.03
N THR A 211 27.43 -18.10 7.93
CA THR A 211 26.99 -19.29 8.67
C THR A 211 27.26 -20.61 7.94
N GLY A 212 27.71 -20.51 6.68
CA GLY A 212 27.88 -21.66 5.79
C GLY A 212 26.58 -22.09 5.09
N THR A 213 25.50 -21.33 5.20
CA THR A 213 24.26 -21.49 4.42
C THR A 213 24.44 -20.81 3.09
N ASN A 214 24.09 -21.50 1.99
CA ASN A 214 24.11 -20.93 0.66
C ASN A 214 22.93 -20.00 0.44
N VAL A 215 23.08 -19.06 -0.48
CA VAL A 215 22.01 -18.17 -0.91
C VAL A 215 21.81 -18.29 -2.42
N HIS A 216 20.56 -18.38 -2.83
CA HIS A 216 20.13 -18.21 -4.20
C HIS A 216 19.35 -16.90 -4.32
N SER A 217 19.99 -15.87 -4.87
CA SER A 217 19.37 -14.55 -5.09
C SER A 217 18.53 -14.57 -6.35
N ILE A 218 17.30 -14.09 -6.24
CA ILE A 218 16.39 -13.90 -7.39
C ILE A 218 16.16 -12.42 -7.72
N GLY A 219 16.97 -11.54 -7.12
CA GLY A 219 16.98 -10.11 -7.41
C GLY A 219 15.79 -9.35 -6.86
N ALA A 220 15.43 -8.27 -7.58
CA ALA A 220 14.26 -7.44 -7.24
C ALA A 220 13.00 -8.07 -7.84
N VAL A 221 12.10 -8.54 -6.95
CA VAL A 221 10.87 -9.26 -7.31
C VAL A 221 9.77 -9.04 -6.28
N PRO A 222 8.48 -9.16 -6.65
CA PRO A 222 7.38 -9.27 -5.70
C PRO A 222 7.55 -10.42 -4.71
N THR A 223 7.01 -10.23 -3.50
CA THR A 223 7.05 -11.27 -2.44
C THR A 223 6.54 -12.64 -2.91
N PRO A 224 5.44 -12.75 -3.70
CA PRO A 224 4.97 -14.03 -4.23
C PRO A 224 6.02 -14.82 -5.01
N LEU A 225 6.93 -14.17 -5.74
CA LEU A 225 7.98 -14.87 -6.48
C LEU A 225 9.00 -15.54 -5.54
N VAL A 226 9.27 -14.98 -4.37
CA VAL A 226 10.09 -15.66 -3.36
C VAL A 226 9.42 -16.96 -2.90
N TYR A 227 8.12 -16.91 -2.64
CA TYR A 227 7.36 -18.12 -2.27
C TYR A 227 7.26 -19.12 -3.43
N PHE A 228 7.06 -18.64 -4.66
CA PHE A 228 7.09 -19.50 -5.86
C PHE A 228 8.43 -20.21 -5.98
N ALA A 229 9.54 -19.50 -5.82
CA ALA A 229 10.88 -20.06 -5.87
C ALA A 229 11.11 -21.15 -4.79
N THR A 230 10.55 -20.98 -3.58
CA THR A 230 10.65 -22.01 -2.53
C THR A 230 9.85 -23.28 -2.84
N ASN A 231 8.96 -23.25 -3.82
CA ASN A 231 8.17 -24.40 -4.26
C ASN A 231 8.66 -25.01 -5.56
N THR A 232 9.43 -24.27 -6.37
CA THR A 232 9.87 -24.71 -7.71
C THR A 232 11.37 -24.98 -7.80
N LEU A 233 12.18 -24.37 -6.95
CA LEU A 233 13.62 -24.64 -6.86
C LEU A 233 13.92 -25.76 -5.84
N GLU A 234 15.17 -26.21 -5.79
CA GLU A 234 15.63 -27.29 -4.88
C GLU A 234 15.76 -26.81 -3.41
N THR A 235 14.88 -25.94 -2.94
CA THR A 235 14.85 -25.47 -1.55
C THR A 235 13.40 -25.16 -1.13
N GLN A 236 13.12 -25.33 0.15
CA GLN A 236 11.83 -24.97 0.73
C GLN A 236 11.94 -23.75 1.66
N SER A 237 13.00 -22.98 1.50
CA SER A 237 13.33 -21.90 2.42
C SER A 237 13.69 -20.63 1.66
N GLY A 238 13.13 -19.49 2.07
CA GLY A 238 13.38 -18.21 1.42
C GLY A 238 13.04 -17.02 2.28
N ILE A 239 13.52 -15.86 1.87
CA ILE A 239 13.33 -14.58 2.55
C ILE A 239 12.96 -13.53 1.53
N ALA A 240 11.81 -12.89 1.72
CA ALA A 240 11.45 -11.68 1.02
C ALA A 240 11.89 -10.45 1.85
N VAL A 241 12.74 -9.64 1.26
CA VAL A 241 13.20 -8.37 1.83
C VAL A 241 12.21 -7.30 1.40
N THR A 242 11.35 -6.85 2.32
CA THR A 242 10.26 -5.94 1.99
C THR A 242 9.75 -5.15 3.17
N GLY A 243 9.28 -3.92 2.90
CA GLY A 243 8.46 -3.13 3.80
C GLY A 243 6.95 -3.28 3.53
N SER A 244 6.53 -4.10 2.52
CA SER A 244 5.14 -4.27 2.08
C SER A 244 4.47 -2.89 1.84
N HIS A 245 3.34 -2.62 2.47
CA HIS A 245 2.61 -1.36 2.43
C HIS A 245 3.13 -0.29 3.41
N ASN A 246 4.22 -0.48 4.14
CA ASN A 246 4.75 0.55 5.05
C ASN A 246 5.34 1.75 4.28
N PRO A 247 5.54 2.92 4.95
CA PRO A 247 6.24 4.07 4.37
C PRO A 247 7.61 3.72 3.76
N ALA A 248 8.14 4.60 2.91
CA ALA A 248 9.35 4.33 2.12
C ALA A 248 10.62 4.09 2.95
N ASP A 249 10.68 4.62 4.16
CA ASP A 249 11.78 4.48 5.13
C ASP A 249 11.78 3.15 5.90
N TYR A 250 10.71 2.35 5.78
CA TYR A 250 10.62 1.02 6.36
C TYR A 250 11.21 -0.06 5.45
N ASN A 251 11.74 -1.12 6.06
CA ASN A 251 12.05 -2.38 5.39
C ASN A 251 11.91 -3.54 6.40
N GLY A 252 12.11 -4.78 5.94
CA GLY A 252 11.96 -5.94 6.82
C GLY A 252 12.11 -7.29 6.10
N PHE A 253 11.69 -8.36 6.77
CA PHE A 253 11.91 -9.72 6.30
C PHE A 253 10.66 -10.57 6.55
N LYS A 254 10.10 -11.14 5.47
CA LYS A 254 9.13 -12.24 5.52
C LYS A 254 9.90 -13.53 5.29
N ILE A 255 9.79 -14.49 6.20
CA ILE A 255 10.70 -15.65 6.25
C ILE A 255 9.91 -16.93 6.15
N VAL A 256 10.32 -17.79 5.22
CA VAL A 256 9.86 -19.18 5.09
C VAL A 256 11.05 -20.10 5.35
N LEU A 257 10.93 -21.02 6.29
CA LEU A 257 11.92 -22.07 6.50
C LEU A 257 11.23 -23.43 6.43
N LYS A 258 11.79 -24.32 5.60
CA LYS A 258 11.30 -25.69 5.39
C LYS A 258 9.79 -25.73 5.03
N GLY A 259 9.38 -24.87 4.10
CA GLY A 259 8.00 -24.76 3.61
C GLY A 259 7.02 -24.13 4.59
N ARG A 260 7.47 -23.58 5.73
CA ARG A 260 6.63 -22.98 6.74
C ARG A 260 7.00 -21.51 6.96
N THR A 261 6.02 -20.60 6.85
CA THR A 261 6.21 -19.21 7.22
C THR A 261 6.40 -19.10 8.72
N LEU A 262 7.41 -18.33 9.15
CA LEU A 262 7.71 -18.15 10.57
C LEU A 262 6.66 -17.31 11.26
N VAL A 263 6.25 -17.71 12.46
CA VAL A 263 5.26 -17.02 13.29
C VAL A 263 5.73 -16.95 14.75
N SER A 264 5.24 -15.97 15.47
CA SER A 264 5.35 -15.77 16.93
C SER A 264 6.59 -16.38 17.60
N GLU A 265 6.54 -17.65 17.97
CA GLU A 265 7.61 -18.35 18.68
C GLU A 265 8.88 -18.50 17.83
N ASP A 266 8.74 -18.73 16.52
CA ASP A 266 9.87 -18.82 15.60
C ASP A 266 10.58 -17.48 15.45
N ILE A 267 9.82 -16.38 15.31
CA ILE A 267 10.36 -15.02 15.25
C ILE A 267 11.06 -14.66 16.57
N GLN A 268 10.46 -15.03 17.71
CA GLN A 268 11.09 -14.83 19.02
C GLN A 268 12.36 -15.69 19.21
N LYS A 269 12.41 -16.88 18.63
CA LYS A 269 13.62 -17.70 18.62
C LYS A 269 14.75 -17.00 17.85
N LEU A 270 14.47 -16.41 16.69
CA LEU A 270 15.45 -15.61 15.95
C LEU A 270 15.92 -14.41 16.77
N TYR A 271 15.00 -13.68 17.43
CA TYR A 271 15.35 -12.59 18.34
C TYR A 271 16.33 -13.04 19.43
N GLN A 272 16.03 -14.15 20.13
CA GLN A 272 16.91 -14.68 21.17
C GLN A 272 18.27 -15.10 20.61
N ARG A 273 18.33 -15.62 19.39
CA ARG A 273 19.57 -15.98 18.70
C ARG A 273 20.40 -14.72 18.41
N VAL A 274 19.78 -13.62 17.99
CA VAL A 274 20.44 -12.33 17.77
C VAL A 274 20.98 -11.75 19.08
N LEU A 275 20.17 -11.75 20.16
CA LEU A 275 20.58 -11.27 21.47
C LEU A 275 21.79 -12.00 22.06
N ASN A 276 21.79 -13.32 21.89
CA ASN A 276 22.83 -14.17 22.47
C ASN A 276 24.03 -14.38 21.52
N GLU A 277 24.00 -13.78 20.34
CA GLU A 277 24.98 -14.00 19.26
C GLU A 277 25.23 -15.51 18.97
N ASP A 278 24.18 -16.31 19.09
CA ASP A 278 24.23 -17.76 18.86
C ASP A 278 24.19 -18.06 17.37
N PHE A 279 25.33 -17.85 16.72
CA PHE A 279 25.48 -18.00 15.28
C PHE A 279 26.38 -19.19 14.94
N ARG A 280 25.99 -19.93 13.90
CA ARG A 280 26.86 -20.89 13.24
C ARG A 280 27.95 -20.13 12.46
N SER A 281 29.04 -20.80 12.18
CA SER A 281 30.15 -20.26 11.39
C SER A 281 30.45 -21.19 10.21
N GLY A 282 30.71 -20.62 9.05
CA GLY A 282 31.02 -21.35 7.82
C GLY A 282 31.18 -20.43 6.63
N GLU A 283 31.30 -20.98 5.44
CA GLU A 283 31.38 -20.26 4.16
C GLU A 283 30.30 -20.80 3.25
N GLY A 284 29.25 -19.97 3.01
CA GLY A 284 28.21 -20.25 2.04
C GLY A 284 28.56 -19.72 0.65
N GLN A 285 27.83 -20.16 -0.36
CA GLN A 285 27.96 -19.71 -1.75
C GLN A 285 26.74 -18.90 -2.17
N LEU A 286 26.96 -17.84 -2.94
CA LEU A 286 25.92 -17.06 -3.59
C LEU A 286 25.76 -17.54 -5.04
N THR A 287 24.54 -17.80 -5.45
CA THR A 287 24.12 -18.02 -6.83
C THR A 287 22.97 -17.08 -7.18
N GLU A 288 22.76 -16.80 -8.46
CA GLU A 288 21.73 -15.86 -8.92
C GLU A 288 20.98 -16.45 -10.11
N SER A 289 19.69 -16.15 -10.21
CA SER A 289 18.87 -16.38 -11.39
C SER A 289 17.71 -15.40 -11.47
N ASP A 290 17.18 -15.20 -12.67
CA ASP A 290 15.90 -14.56 -12.90
C ASP A 290 14.83 -15.65 -13.06
N ILE A 291 13.70 -15.50 -12.37
CA ILE A 291 12.58 -16.46 -12.39
C ILE A 291 11.26 -15.83 -12.84
N ARG A 292 11.30 -14.58 -13.32
CA ARG A 292 10.09 -13.84 -13.71
C ARG A 292 9.35 -14.53 -14.84
N ASP A 293 10.08 -14.95 -15.87
CA ASP A 293 9.48 -15.68 -17.01
C ASP A 293 8.90 -17.02 -16.56
N ASP A 294 9.61 -17.78 -15.72
CA ASP A 294 9.12 -19.07 -15.18
C ASP A 294 7.82 -18.89 -14.37
N TYR A 295 7.70 -17.79 -13.63
CA TYR A 295 6.50 -17.46 -12.86
C TYR A 295 5.33 -17.07 -13.78
N ILE A 296 5.57 -16.22 -14.77
CA ILE A 296 4.55 -15.81 -15.76
C ILE A 296 4.08 -17.04 -16.54
N ASP A 297 4.99 -17.87 -17.02
CA ASP A 297 4.67 -19.07 -17.77
C ASP A 297 3.84 -20.05 -16.93
N ALA A 298 4.21 -20.26 -15.66
CA ALA A 298 3.47 -21.13 -14.75
C ALA A 298 2.03 -20.67 -14.53
N ILE A 299 1.78 -19.37 -14.43
CA ILE A 299 0.42 -18.83 -14.31
C ILE A 299 -0.33 -18.91 -15.64
N ALA A 300 0.33 -18.61 -16.77
CA ALA A 300 -0.28 -18.67 -18.09
C ALA A 300 -0.63 -20.10 -18.52
N ASP A 301 0.12 -21.09 -18.03
CA ASP A 301 -0.22 -22.51 -18.26
C ASP A 301 -1.40 -22.99 -17.41
N ASP A 302 -1.66 -22.34 -16.25
CA ASP A 302 -2.74 -22.69 -15.33
C ASP A 302 -4.04 -21.94 -15.60
N VAL A 303 -3.97 -20.65 -15.92
CA VAL A 303 -5.11 -19.73 -15.98
C VAL A 303 -5.50 -19.41 -17.43
N ILE A 304 -6.79 -19.53 -17.74
CA ILE A 304 -7.32 -19.24 -19.08
C ILE A 304 -8.35 -18.13 -19.00
N VAL A 305 -8.05 -16.97 -19.54
CA VAL A 305 -9.00 -15.87 -19.73
C VAL A 305 -9.74 -16.09 -21.06
N ALA A 306 -11.02 -16.48 -20.98
CA ALA A 306 -11.79 -16.96 -22.13
C ALA A 306 -12.15 -15.87 -23.16
N GLN A 307 -12.07 -14.59 -22.77
CA GLN A 307 -12.29 -13.43 -23.65
C GLN A 307 -11.36 -12.29 -23.26
N PRO A 308 -10.90 -11.47 -24.22
CA PRO A 308 -10.09 -10.31 -23.90
C PRO A 308 -10.84 -9.36 -22.95
N LEU A 309 -10.17 -8.97 -21.87
CA LEU A 309 -10.67 -7.97 -20.91
C LEU A 309 -9.76 -6.76 -20.96
N ARG A 310 -10.33 -5.55 -20.89
CA ARG A 310 -9.59 -4.30 -20.70
C ARG A 310 -9.47 -4.02 -19.21
N VAL A 311 -8.25 -4.03 -18.69
CA VAL A 311 -7.97 -3.98 -17.25
C VAL A 311 -7.04 -2.82 -16.95
N VAL A 312 -7.43 -1.94 -16.02
CA VAL A 312 -6.51 -0.96 -15.43
C VAL A 312 -5.83 -1.59 -14.23
N ILE A 313 -4.51 -1.53 -14.16
CA ILE A 313 -3.76 -2.01 -12.99
C ILE A 313 -3.05 -0.86 -12.33
N ASP A 314 -3.15 -0.77 -11.00
CA ASP A 314 -2.46 0.21 -10.18
C ASP A 314 -1.49 -0.53 -9.24
N CYS A 315 -0.19 -0.29 -9.43
CA CYS A 315 0.86 -0.90 -8.61
C CYS A 315 1.42 0.06 -7.55
N GLY A 316 0.90 1.29 -7.44
CA GLY A 316 1.35 2.30 -6.47
C GLY A 316 2.87 2.53 -6.48
N ASN A 317 3.53 2.41 -7.64
CA ASN A 317 4.98 2.39 -7.82
C ASN A 317 5.71 1.24 -7.09
N GLY A 318 4.98 0.22 -6.62
CA GLY A 318 5.52 -0.99 -6.00
C GLY A 318 6.12 -1.96 -7.02
N ILE A 319 6.79 -2.98 -6.50
CA ILE A 319 7.54 -3.97 -7.31
C ILE A 319 6.63 -4.83 -8.21
N ALA A 320 5.33 -4.94 -7.92
CA ALA A 320 4.37 -5.62 -8.78
C ALA A 320 4.32 -5.00 -10.19
N GLY A 321 4.67 -3.70 -10.32
CA GLY A 321 4.72 -3.00 -11.60
C GLY A 321 5.71 -3.56 -12.61
N ASP A 322 6.73 -4.27 -12.16
CA ASP A 322 7.73 -4.91 -13.02
C ASP A 322 7.23 -6.22 -13.69
N ILE A 323 6.13 -6.79 -13.19
CA ILE A 323 5.63 -8.10 -13.65
C ILE A 323 4.14 -8.07 -14.05
N ALA A 324 3.30 -7.36 -13.31
CA ALA A 324 1.84 -7.41 -13.51
C ALA A 324 1.40 -7.04 -14.94
N PRO A 325 1.98 -6.00 -15.61
CA PRO A 325 1.61 -5.70 -16.98
C PRO A 325 1.88 -6.84 -17.96
N ASP A 326 3.04 -7.48 -17.85
CA ASP A 326 3.46 -8.57 -18.73
C ASP A 326 2.66 -9.84 -18.46
N LEU A 327 2.45 -10.18 -17.18
CA LEU A 327 1.62 -11.31 -16.77
C LEU A 327 0.19 -11.21 -17.34
N LEU A 328 -0.49 -10.10 -17.12
CA LEU A 328 -1.88 -9.96 -17.57
C LEU A 328 -1.98 -9.83 -19.09
N SER A 329 -0.96 -9.29 -19.76
CA SER A 329 -0.85 -9.29 -21.22
C SER A 329 -0.65 -10.71 -21.78
N ALA A 330 0.17 -11.54 -21.11
CA ALA A 330 0.35 -12.95 -21.46
C ALA A 330 -0.96 -13.77 -21.36
N LEU A 331 -1.85 -13.39 -20.44
CA LEU A 331 -3.21 -13.95 -20.32
C LEU A 331 -4.19 -13.43 -21.39
N GLY A 332 -3.77 -12.52 -22.28
CA GLY A 332 -4.58 -12.00 -23.38
C GLY A 332 -5.43 -10.77 -23.01
N CYS A 333 -5.16 -10.11 -21.91
CA CYS A 333 -5.84 -8.88 -21.51
C CYS A 333 -5.25 -7.64 -22.20
N GLU A 334 -6.10 -6.63 -22.43
CA GLU A 334 -5.67 -5.28 -22.78
C GLU A 334 -5.36 -4.52 -21.48
N VAL A 335 -4.08 -4.36 -21.15
CA VAL A 335 -3.63 -3.78 -19.88
C VAL A 335 -3.39 -2.29 -20.02
N LEU A 336 -3.98 -1.52 -19.12
CA LEU A 336 -3.74 -0.08 -18.94
C LEU A 336 -2.96 0.12 -17.63
N PRO A 337 -1.62 0.28 -17.69
CA PRO A 337 -0.80 0.41 -16.50
C PRO A 337 -0.93 1.81 -15.87
N LEU A 338 -1.18 1.86 -14.56
CA LEU A 338 -1.17 3.05 -13.73
C LEU A 338 -0.14 2.85 -12.62
N TYR A 339 0.82 3.78 -12.49
CA TYR A 339 1.88 3.74 -11.48
C TYR A 339 2.65 2.41 -11.40
N CYS A 340 2.88 1.78 -12.58
CA CYS A 340 3.63 0.53 -12.69
C CYS A 340 5.16 0.75 -12.83
N GLU A 341 5.64 1.97 -13.00
CA GLU A 341 7.06 2.27 -12.91
C GLU A 341 7.51 2.12 -11.45
N VAL A 342 8.45 1.20 -11.20
CA VAL A 342 8.92 0.92 -9.84
C VAL A 342 9.71 2.10 -9.30
N ASP A 343 9.23 2.71 -8.23
CA ASP A 343 9.89 3.82 -7.51
C ASP A 343 9.68 3.68 -6.01
N GLY A 344 10.74 3.29 -5.30
CA GLY A 344 10.69 3.06 -3.85
C GLY A 344 10.43 4.31 -3.00
N SER A 345 10.28 5.50 -3.60
CA SER A 345 9.80 6.71 -2.92
C SER A 345 8.27 6.82 -2.89
N PHE A 346 7.54 6.02 -3.69
CA PHE A 346 6.09 6.01 -3.84
C PHE A 346 5.50 7.40 -4.12
N PRO A 347 5.89 8.05 -5.24
CA PRO A 347 5.62 9.48 -5.45
C PRO A 347 4.15 9.82 -5.72
N ASN A 348 3.32 8.87 -6.15
CA ASN A 348 1.94 9.13 -6.52
C ASN A 348 0.97 8.95 -5.35
N HIS A 349 0.99 7.80 -4.73
CA HIS A 349 0.26 7.52 -3.50
C HIS A 349 0.94 6.41 -2.69
N HIS A 350 0.57 6.29 -1.43
CA HIS A 350 1.04 5.21 -0.58
C HIS A 350 0.58 3.84 -1.13
N PRO A 351 1.46 2.83 -1.26
CA PRO A 351 1.13 1.56 -1.91
C PRO A 351 0.31 0.63 -0.99
N ASP A 352 -0.83 1.11 -0.53
CA ASP A 352 -1.80 0.36 0.28
C ASP A 352 -3.18 0.47 -0.35
N PRO A 353 -3.65 -0.57 -1.06
CA PRO A 353 -4.94 -0.56 -1.74
C PRO A 353 -6.14 -0.68 -0.79
N THR A 354 -5.93 -0.88 0.51
CA THR A 354 -7.01 -0.90 1.51
C THR A 354 -7.48 0.51 1.90
N ILE A 355 -6.76 1.55 1.48
CA ILE A 355 -7.09 2.95 1.72
C ILE A 355 -7.85 3.51 0.52
N PRO A 356 -9.15 3.91 0.65
CA PRO A 356 -9.96 4.36 -0.48
C PRO A 356 -9.36 5.54 -1.26
N ALA A 357 -8.68 6.46 -0.58
CA ALA A 357 -8.04 7.61 -1.22
C ALA A 357 -6.93 7.21 -2.22
N ASN A 358 -6.27 6.06 -2.00
CA ASN A 358 -5.24 5.55 -2.91
C ASN A 358 -5.83 4.91 -4.19
N LEU A 359 -7.15 4.70 -4.24
CA LEU A 359 -7.86 4.10 -5.37
C LEU A 359 -8.55 5.12 -6.28
N GLU A 360 -8.50 6.42 -5.94
CA GLU A 360 -9.24 7.46 -6.66
C GLU A 360 -8.78 7.56 -8.13
N ASP A 361 -7.47 7.58 -8.38
CA ASP A 361 -6.92 7.67 -9.74
C ASP A 361 -7.22 6.41 -10.56
N LEU A 362 -7.19 5.24 -9.93
CA LEU A 362 -7.59 3.98 -10.55
C LEU A 362 -9.07 4.03 -10.97
N ILE A 363 -9.97 4.48 -10.10
CA ILE A 363 -11.40 4.63 -10.40
C ILE A 363 -11.64 5.61 -11.56
N ILE A 364 -10.93 6.75 -11.56
CA ILE A 364 -11.01 7.74 -12.63
C ILE A 364 -10.52 7.13 -13.96
N THR A 365 -9.41 6.39 -13.92
CA THR A 365 -8.81 5.78 -15.12
C THR A 365 -9.70 4.70 -15.71
N ILE A 366 -10.32 3.84 -14.89
CA ILE A 366 -11.29 2.82 -15.31
C ILE A 366 -12.43 3.47 -16.07
N ARG A 367 -13.09 4.48 -15.48
CA ARG A 367 -14.24 5.17 -16.07
C ARG A 367 -13.87 5.92 -17.35
N SER A 368 -12.70 6.58 -17.37
CA SER A 368 -12.27 7.39 -18.52
C SER A 368 -11.90 6.54 -19.75
N ASN A 369 -11.49 5.29 -19.52
CA ASN A 369 -11.08 4.37 -20.58
C ASN A 369 -12.13 3.26 -20.86
N GLU A 370 -13.30 3.31 -20.22
CA GLU A 370 -14.34 2.27 -20.34
C GLU A 370 -13.75 0.86 -20.12
N ALA A 371 -12.89 0.72 -19.09
CA ALA A 371 -12.29 -0.57 -18.77
C ALA A 371 -13.31 -1.50 -18.09
N ASP A 372 -13.17 -2.81 -18.29
CA ASP A 372 -14.05 -3.82 -17.71
C ASP A 372 -13.93 -3.88 -16.18
N LEU A 373 -12.72 -3.69 -15.66
CA LEU A 373 -12.42 -3.61 -14.22
C LEU A 373 -11.06 -2.99 -13.97
N GLY A 374 -10.78 -2.73 -12.70
CA GLY A 374 -9.47 -2.33 -12.20
C GLY A 374 -8.95 -3.24 -11.11
N ILE A 375 -7.65 -3.31 -10.98
CA ILE A 375 -6.95 -4.10 -9.97
C ILE A 375 -5.85 -3.23 -9.34
N ALA A 376 -5.81 -3.16 -8.01
CA ALA A 376 -4.75 -2.51 -7.27
C ALA A 376 -3.94 -3.52 -6.45
N PHE A 377 -2.62 -3.36 -6.46
CA PHE A 377 -1.66 -4.14 -5.69
C PHE A 377 -1.02 -3.30 -4.60
N ASP A 378 -0.52 -3.95 -3.54
CA ASP A 378 0.31 -3.27 -2.55
C ASP A 378 1.80 -3.25 -2.95
N GLY A 379 2.63 -2.65 -2.09
CA GLY A 379 4.02 -2.35 -2.42
C GLY A 379 4.90 -3.55 -2.77
N ASP A 380 4.59 -4.75 -2.30
CA ASP A 380 5.31 -5.99 -2.62
C ASP A 380 4.46 -7.04 -3.34
N GLY A 381 3.23 -6.68 -3.73
CA GLY A 381 2.40 -7.45 -4.66
C GLY A 381 1.76 -8.71 -4.09
N ASP A 382 1.69 -8.87 -2.76
CA ASP A 382 1.03 -10.01 -2.13
C ASP A 382 -0.43 -9.75 -1.76
N ARG A 383 -0.97 -8.54 -2.07
CA ARG A 383 -2.36 -8.15 -1.84
C ARG A 383 -3.03 -7.65 -3.10
N ILE A 384 -4.37 -7.82 -3.13
CA ILE A 384 -5.22 -7.36 -4.22
C ILE A 384 -6.47 -6.66 -3.70
N VAL A 385 -6.88 -5.59 -4.39
CA VAL A 385 -8.22 -4.99 -4.32
C VAL A 385 -8.73 -4.85 -5.75
N ALA A 386 -9.99 -5.21 -5.98
CA ALA A 386 -10.63 -5.10 -7.29
C ALA A 386 -11.62 -3.93 -7.34
N ILE A 387 -11.83 -3.38 -8.53
CA ILE A 387 -12.77 -2.29 -8.79
C ILE A 387 -13.57 -2.63 -10.02
N THR A 388 -14.89 -2.43 -9.96
CA THR A 388 -15.80 -2.68 -11.09
C THR A 388 -15.63 -1.65 -12.20
N GLY A 389 -16.10 -1.93 -13.41
CA GLY A 389 -16.02 -1.01 -14.56
C GLY A 389 -16.73 0.33 -14.35
N ASP A 390 -17.69 0.42 -13.45
CA ASP A 390 -18.35 1.67 -13.05
C ASP A 390 -17.70 2.34 -11.81
N GLY A 391 -16.61 1.74 -11.27
CA GLY A 391 -15.78 2.30 -10.22
C GLY A 391 -16.28 2.03 -8.80
N GLU A 392 -16.98 0.93 -8.56
CA GLU A 392 -17.30 0.44 -7.21
C GLU A 392 -16.15 -0.42 -6.69
N ILE A 393 -15.70 -0.16 -5.45
CA ILE A 393 -14.63 -0.95 -4.82
C ILE A 393 -15.21 -2.29 -4.36
N VAL A 394 -14.59 -3.39 -4.80
CA VAL A 394 -14.86 -4.74 -4.31
C VAL A 394 -13.82 -5.06 -3.24
N TRP A 395 -14.22 -4.97 -1.98
CA TRP A 395 -13.31 -5.21 -0.87
C TRP A 395 -12.84 -6.67 -0.83
N PRO A 396 -11.63 -6.96 -0.31
CA PRO A 396 -11.04 -8.30 -0.37
C PRO A 396 -11.90 -9.41 0.23
N ASP A 397 -12.62 -9.15 1.30
CA ASP A 397 -13.54 -10.14 1.90
C ASP A 397 -14.80 -10.38 1.06
N GLN A 398 -15.22 -9.40 0.25
CA GLN A 398 -16.26 -9.56 -0.76
C GLN A 398 -15.74 -10.34 -1.98
N LEU A 399 -14.53 -9.98 -2.45
CA LEU A 399 -13.86 -10.69 -3.54
C LEU A 399 -13.62 -12.16 -3.18
N LEU A 400 -13.31 -12.44 -1.91
CA LEU A 400 -13.14 -13.80 -1.41
C LEU A 400 -14.45 -14.63 -1.51
N MET A 401 -15.65 -14.01 -1.45
CA MET A 401 -16.91 -14.73 -1.70
C MET A 401 -16.97 -15.24 -3.15
N LEU A 402 -16.53 -14.44 -4.12
CA LEU A 402 -16.46 -14.82 -5.52
C LEU A 402 -15.47 -15.97 -5.75
N PHE A 403 -14.26 -15.85 -5.19
CA PHE A 403 -13.25 -16.91 -5.24
C PHE A 403 -13.74 -18.20 -4.57
N ALA A 404 -14.39 -18.10 -3.41
CA ALA A 404 -14.93 -19.25 -2.70
C ALA A 404 -16.04 -19.94 -3.51
N LYS A 405 -16.96 -19.19 -4.16
CA LYS A 405 -17.96 -19.73 -5.08
C LYS A 405 -17.30 -20.54 -6.19
N ASP A 406 -16.29 -19.99 -6.85
CA ASP A 406 -15.59 -20.65 -7.96
C ASP A 406 -14.86 -21.92 -7.50
N VAL A 407 -14.00 -21.81 -6.49
CA VAL A 407 -13.14 -22.92 -6.03
C VAL A 407 -13.96 -24.04 -5.41
N VAL A 408 -14.90 -23.72 -4.50
CA VAL A 408 -15.72 -24.73 -3.80
C VAL A 408 -16.68 -25.44 -4.74
N SER A 409 -17.22 -24.77 -5.77
CA SER A 409 -18.08 -25.41 -6.75
C SER A 409 -17.39 -26.54 -7.50
N ARG A 410 -16.07 -26.43 -7.70
CA ARG A 410 -15.23 -27.50 -8.28
C ARG A 410 -14.74 -28.51 -7.23
N ASN A 411 -14.66 -28.11 -5.97
CA ASN A 411 -14.11 -28.91 -4.85
C ASN A 411 -15.11 -29.01 -3.69
N PRO A 412 -16.29 -29.67 -3.87
CA PRO A 412 -17.28 -29.73 -2.80
C PRO A 412 -16.76 -30.45 -1.56
N GLY A 413 -17.05 -29.90 -0.39
CA GLY A 413 -16.59 -30.43 0.90
C GLY A 413 -15.23 -29.93 1.36
N SER A 414 -14.57 -29.06 0.58
CA SER A 414 -13.29 -28.47 0.94
C SER A 414 -13.41 -27.37 1.99
N ASP A 415 -12.33 -27.13 2.70
CA ASP A 415 -12.19 -26.05 3.67
C ASP A 415 -11.80 -24.74 2.98
N VAL A 416 -12.37 -23.63 3.46
CA VAL A 416 -11.97 -22.27 3.09
C VAL A 416 -11.70 -21.50 4.37
N VAL A 417 -10.49 -20.96 4.47
CA VAL A 417 -10.01 -20.24 5.65
C VAL A 417 -10.14 -18.74 5.42
N TYR A 418 -10.61 -17.98 6.42
CA TYR A 418 -10.63 -16.52 6.35
C TYR A 418 -10.41 -15.89 7.73
N ASP A 419 -9.88 -14.67 7.74
CA ASP A 419 -9.55 -14.00 8.98
C ASP A 419 -10.78 -13.46 9.72
N VAL A 420 -10.61 -13.26 11.02
CA VAL A 420 -11.67 -12.80 11.93
C VAL A 420 -12.26 -11.44 11.55
N LYS A 421 -11.61 -10.65 10.70
CA LYS A 421 -12.08 -9.34 10.25
C LYS A 421 -13.02 -9.40 9.04
N CYS A 422 -13.07 -10.53 8.35
CA CYS A 422 -13.89 -10.71 7.16
C CYS A 422 -15.39 -10.67 7.45
N THR A 423 -16.15 -10.36 6.38
CA THR A 423 -17.62 -10.32 6.42
C THR A 423 -18.22 -11.63 6.92
N ARG A 424 -19.29 -11.54 7.71
CA ARG A 424 -20.05 -12.72 8.17
C ARG A 424 -20.67 -13.53 7.03
N HIS A 425 -20.85 -12.91 5.88
CA HIS A 425 -21.46 -13.55 4.72
C HIS A 425 -20.62 -14.69 4.15
N LEU A 426 -19.29 -14.66 4.33
CA LEU A 426 -18.42 -15.75 3.90
C LEU A 426 -18.85 -17.11 4.46
N ASN A 427 -19.28 -17.17 5.72
CA ASN A 427 -19.75 -18.42 6.33
C ASN A 427 -20.91 -19.03 5.55
N SER A 428 -21.95 -18.23 5.26
CA SER A 428 -23.13 -18.68 4.53
C SER A 428 -22.85 -18.96 3.06
N VAL A 429 -22.03 -18.13 2.40
CA VAL A 429 -21.67 -18.28 1.00
C VAL A 429 -20.88 -19.58 0.79
N ILE A 430 -19.79 -19.78 1.54
CA ILE A 430 -18.97 -21.00 1.47
C ILE A 430 -19.84 -22.25 1.70
N SER A 431 -20.68 -22.22 2.73
CA SER A 431 -21.56 -23.35 3.05
C SER A 431 -22.60 -23.63 1.96
N SER A 432 -23.15 -22.58 1.32
CA SER A 432 -24.17 -22.71 0.26
C SER A 432 -23.62 -23.38 -1.01
N PHE A 433 -22.34 -23.22 -1.29
CA PHE A 433 -21.65 -23.90 -2.40
C PHE A 433 -21.06 -25.27 -2.00
N GLY A 434 -21.26 -25.69 -0.75
CA GLY A 434 -20.87 -27.01 -0.24
C GLY A 434 -19.49 -27.09 0.38
N GLY A 435 -18.85 -25.95 0.71
CA GLY A 435 -17.58 -25.87 1.43
C GLY A 435 -17.75 -25.79 2.95
N ARG A 436 -16.64 -25.84 3.66
CA ARG A 436 -16.59 -25.69 5.12
C ARG A 436 -15.83 -24.39 5.46
N PRO A 437 -16.50 -23.38 6.05
CA PRO A 437 -15.87 -22.13 6.46
C PRO A 437 -15.08 -22.30 7.75
N ILE A 438 -13.84 -21.79 7.77
CA ILE A 438 -12.94 -21.80 8.93
C ILE A 438 -12.45 -20.38 9.19
N ILE A 439 -12.78 -19.84 10.39
CA ILE A 439 -12.24 -18.54 10.83
C ILE A 439 -10.87 -18.76 11.48
N CYS A 440 -9.89 -17.91 11.12
CA CYS A 440 -8.58 -17.88 11.74
C CYS A 440 -8.23 -16.50 12.32
N ARG A 441 -7.10 -16.43 13.03
CA ARG A 441 -6.50 -15.17 13.49
C ARG A 441 -6.07 -14.32 12.30
N SER A 442 -6.10 -12.99 12.45
CA SER A 442 -5.60 -12.06 11.45
C SER A 442 -4.07 -12.05 11.35
N GLY A 443 -3.56 -12.15 10.15
CA GLY A 443 -2.15 -12.18 9.79
C GLY A 443 -1.84 -13.27 8.76
N HIS A 444 -1.24 -12.87 7.64
CA HIS A 444 -0.99 -13.75 6.49
C HIS A 444 -0.24 -15.05 6.85
N SER A 445 0.65 -15.01 7.84
CA SER A 445 1.36 -16.22 8.29
C SER A 445 0.46 -17.19 9.04
N TYR A 446 -0.48 -16.68 9.88
CA TYR A 446 -1.47 -17.52 10.55
C TYR A 446 -2.50 -18.10 9.56
N LEU A 447 -2.82 -17.33 8.51
CA LEU A 447 -3.66 -17.81 7.41
C LEU A 447 -3.00 -19.00 6.69
N LYS A 448 -1.72 -18.86 6.31
CA LYS A 448 -0.94 -19.94 5.66
C LYS A 448 -0.76 -21.16 6.57
N GLU A 449 -0.47 -20.95 7.85
CA GLU A 449 -0.40 -22.04 8.83
C GLU A 449 -1.74 -22.80 8.93
N LYS A 450 -2.88 -22.08 8.97
CA LYS A 450 -4.20 -22.68 9.02
C LYS A 450 -4.54 -23.44 7.74
N ILE A 451 -4.17 -22.91 6.57
CA ILE A 451 -4.32 -23.61 5.28
C ILE A 451 -3.55 -24.94 5.30
N GLN A 452 -2.28 -24.94 5.75
CA GLN A 452 -1.49 -26.16 5.85
C GLN A 452 -2.06 -27.18 6.87
N GLU A 453 -2.59 -26.71 8.03
CA GLU A 453 -3.21 -27.60 9.03
C GLU A 453 -4.46 -28.30 8.51
N THR A 454 -5.28 -27.62 7.71
CA THR A 454 -6.60 -28.08 7.28
C THR A 454 -6.62 -28.60 5.85
N ASP A 455 -5.53 -28.44 5.11
CA ASP A 455 -5.47 -28.68 3.66
C ASP A 455 -6.57 -27.87 2.91
N ALA A 456 -6.82 -26.65 3.39
CA ALA A 456 -7.83 -25.79 2.81
C ALA A 456 -7.44 -25.39 1.38
N VAL A 457 -8.43 -25.36 0.48
CA VAL A 457 -8.23 -25.07 -0.95
C VAL A 457 -8.07 -23.59 -1.24
N LEU A 458 -8.52 -22.73 -0.32
CA LEU A 458 -8.51 -21.28 -0.46
C LEU A 458 -8.40 -20.64 0.92
N GLY A 459 -7.68 -19.54 1.01
CA GLY A 459 -7.69 -18.67 2.18
C GLY A 459 -7.66 -17.20 1.80
N GLY A 460 -8.17 -16.32 2.70
CA GLY A 460 -8.13 -14.89 2.44
C GLY A 460 -8.32 -14.03 3.68
N GLU A 461 -7.84 -12.80 3.60
CA GLU A 461 -7.94 -11.78 4.63
C GLU A 461 -8.61 -10.51 4.12
N LEU A 462 -9.20 -9.74 5.04
CA LEU A 462 -9.70 -8.40 4.75
C LEU A 462 -8.61 -7.47 4.18
N SER A 463 -7.36 -7.70 4.57
CA SER A 463 -6.20 -6.90 4.11
C SER A 463 -5.83 -7.07 2.64
N GLY A 464 -6.43 -8.05 1.93
CA GLY A 464 -6.17 -8.31 0.52
C GLY A 464 -5.26 -9.49 0.23
N HIS A 465 -4.69 -10.14 1.24
CA HIS A 465 -3.97 -11.40 1.04
C HIS A 465 -4.96 -12.50 0.64
N VAL A 466 -4.66 -13.18 -0.47
CA VAL A 466 -5.43 -14.32 -0.97
C VAL A 466 -4.47 -15.46 -1.26
N CYS A 467 -4.76 -16.62 -0.70
CA CYS A 467 -3.95 -17.84 -0.82
C CYS A 467 -4.77 -18.91 -1.54
N PHE A 468 -4.44 -19.22 -2.78
CA PHE A 468 -4.99 -20.39 -3.48
C PHE A 468 -4.09 -21.61 -3.24
N ASN A 469 -4.66 -22.67 -2.67
CA ASN A 469 -4.01 -23.98 -2.54
C ASN A 469 -4.61 -24.99 -3.54
N GLU A 470 -5.68 -24.62 -4.19
CA GLU A 470 -6.24 -25.30 -5.35
C GLU A 470 -5.57 -24.76 -6.61
N ARG A 471 -4.85 -25.60 -7.37
CA ARG A 471 -4.08 -25.26 -8.56
C ARG A 471 -2.83 -24.40 -8.33
N TRP A 472 -2.59 -23.90 -7.08
CA TRP A 472 -1.41 -23.14 -6.68
C TRP A 472 -0.84 -23.66 -5.37
N TYR A 473 0.08 -22.97 -4.74
CA TYR A 473 0.89 -23.50 -3.64
C TYR A 473 0.47 -23.06 -2.23
N GLY A 474 -0.66 -22.34 -2.09
CA GLY A 474 -1.21 -21.96 -0.78
C GLY A 474 -0.54 -20.79 -0.08
N PHE A 475 0.25 -19.99 -0.78
CA PHE A 475 0.79 -18.75 -0.26
C PHE A 475 -0.01 -17.52 -0.76
N ASP A 476 0.17 -16.39 -0.09
CA ASP A 476 -0.43 -15.10 -0.43
C ASP A 476 0.18 -14.55 -1.73
N ASP A 477 -0.66 -14.37 -2.74
CA ASP A 477 -0.25 -14.01 -4.10
C ASP A 477 -1.28 -13.09 -4.76
N GLY A 478 -1.02 -11.78 -4.74
CA GLY A 478 -1.90 -10.79 -5.35
C GLY A 478 -1.94 -10.92 -6.88
N LEU A 479 -0.82 -11.29 -7.51
CA LEU A 479 -0.69 -11.45 -8.96
C LEU A 479 -1.46 -12.68 -9.46
N TYR A 480 -1.31 -13.83 -8.79
CA TYR A 480 -2.10 -15.02 -9.11
C TYR A 480 -3.59 -14.80 -8.82
N ALA A 481 -3.93 -14.12 -7.71
CA ALA A 481 -5.32 -13.78 -7.40
C ALA A 481 -5.94 -12.86 -8.47
N ALA A 482 -5.16 -11.93 -9.04
CA ALA A 482 -5.59 -11.11 -10.19
C ALA A 482 -5.86 -11.98 -11.42
N ALA A 483 -4.98 -12.90 -11.77
CA ALA A 483 -5.16 -13.83 -12.88
C ALA A 483 -6.43 -14.68 -12.70
N ARG A 484 -6.67 -15.23 -11.49
CA ARG A 484 -7.88 -16.00 -11.16
C ARG A 484 -9.15 -15.16 -11.21
N LEU A 485 -9.11 -13.89 -10.82
CA LEU A 485 -10.24 -12.97 -11.00
C LEU A 485 -10.59 -12.80 -12.48
N LEU A 486 -9.57 -12.59 -13.33
CA LEU A 486 -9.77 -12.42 -14.77
C LEU A 486 -10.25 -13.72 -15.45
N GLU A 487 -9.80 -14.89 -14.99
CA GLU A 487 -10.35 -16.19 -15.42
C GLU A 487 -11.85 -16.27 -15.14
N ILE A 488 -12.30 -15.91 -13.94
CA ILE A 488 -13.70 -15.95 -13.53
C ILE A 488 -14.54 -14.97 -14.34
N VAL A 489 -14.12 -13.72 -14.44
CA VAL A 489 -14.85 -12.67 -15.19
C VAL A 489 -14.89 -13.01 -16.68
N GLY A 490 -13.77 -13.44 -17.25
CA GLY A 490 -13.68 -13.82 -18.66
C GLY A 490 -14.54 -15.03 -19.02
N ALA A 491 -14.74 -15.98 -18.10
CA ALA A 491 -15.55 -17.18 -18.34
C ALA A 491 -17.06 -16.93 -18.30
N GLN A 492 -17.54 -15.97 -17.50
CA GLN A 492 -18.96 -15.79 -17.22
C GLN A 492 -19.68 -14.89 -18.24
N GLN A 493 -18.96 -14.09 -19.04
CA GLN A 493 -19.52 -13.06 -19.94
C GLN A 493 -20.39 -12.01 -19.21
N GLU A 494 -20.19 -11.85 -17.92
CA GLU A 494 -20.87 -10.90 -17.05
C GLU A 494 -19.83 -9.93 -16.46
N SER A 495 -20.24 -8.70 -16.17
CA SER A 495 -19.35 -7.74 -15.53
C SER A 495 -19.02 -8.17 -14.10
N LEU A 496 -17.88 -7.74 -13.57
CA LEU A 496 -17.54 -7.96 -12.15
C LEU A 496 -18.67 -7.47 -11.23
N LYS A 497 -19.32 -6.35 -11.57
CA LYS A 497 -20.47 -5.83 -10.84
C LYS A 497 -21.65 -6.81 -10.80
N ASP A 498 -22.00 -7.40 -11.95
CA ASP A 498 -23.10 -8.35 -12.03
C ASP A 498 -22.80 -9.60 -11.20
N LEU A 499 -21.58 -10.14 -11.31
CA LEU A 499 -21.12 -11.27 -10.49
C LEU A 499 -21.18 -10.97 -8.99
N MET A 500 -20.79 -9.77 -8.58
CA MET A 500 -20.84 -9.37 -7.17
C MET A 500 -22.24 -9.13 -6.66
N SER A 501 -23.20 -8.80 -7.54
CA SER A 501 -24.61 -8.57 -7.18
C SER A 501 -25.34 -9.82 -6.68
N GLU A 502 -24.80 -11.01 -6.94
CA GLU A 502 -25.33 -12.27 -6.43
C GLU A 502 -25.11 -12.48 -4.92
N PHE A 503 -24.17 -11.75 -4.33
CA PHE A 503 -23.79 -11.91 -2.93
C PHE A 503 -24.58 -10.96 -2.02
N PRO A 504 -24.82 -11.38 -0.76
CA PRO A 504 -25.49 -10.50 0.20
C PRO A 504 -24.62 -9.28 0.53
N VAL A 505 -25.26 -8.15 0.73
CA VAL A 505 -24.63 -6.86 1.07
C VAL A 505 -24.95 -6.48 2.50
N SER A 506 -23.98 -5.91 3.20
CA SER A 506 -24.09 -5.34 4.55
C SER A 506 -23.55 -3.93 4.58
N VAL A 507 -23.96 -3.18 5.60
CA VAL A 507 -23.32 -1.91 5.96
C VAL A 507 -22.18 -2.20 6.93
N SER A 508 -20.96 -1.79 6.57
CA SER A 508 -19.77 -2.01 7.42
C SER A 508 -19.00 -0.71 7.66
N THR A 509 -18.20 -0.70 8.74
CA THR A 509 -17.20 0.35 8.92
C THR A 509 -15.93 0.00 8.18
N PRO A 510 -15.11 1.00 7.79
CA PRO A 510 -13.68 0.75 7.61
C PRO A 510 -13.07 0.16 8.89
N GLU A 511 -11.84 -0.33 8.81
CA GLU A 511 -11.06 -0.67 10.00
C GLU A 511 -10.81 0.59 10.83
N ILE A 512 -11.25 0.62 12.09
CA ILE A 512 -11.07 1.74 13.00
C ILE A 512 -9.84 1.45 13.85
N GLN A 513 -8.87 2.36 13.85
CA GLN A 513 -7.68 2.27 14.68
C GLN A 513 -7.84 3.17 15.90
N MET A 514 -7.68 2.61 17.09
CA MET A 514 -7.64 3.34 18.35
C MET A 514 -6.26 3.20 18.97
N PHE A 515 -5.47 4.27 18.91
CA PHE A 515 -4.09 4.27 19.40
C PHE A 515 -4.05 4.15 20.92
N VAL A 516 -3.24 3.21 21.39
CA VAL A 516 -2.97 2.92 22.79
C VAL A 516 -1.50 2.56 22.94
N SER A 517 -0.96 2.50 24.15
CA SER A 517 0.43 2.08 24.31
C SER A 517 0.61 0.59 23.96
N GLU A 518 1.80 0.24 23.44
CA GLU A 518 2.15 -1.14 23.10
C GLU A 518 2.01 -2.08 24.31
N ALA A 519 2.36 -1.61 25.50
CA ALA A 519 2.30 -2.38 26.74
C ALA A 519 0.85 -2.64 27.19
N GLU A 520 -0.09 -1.73 26.93
CA GLU A 520 -1.46 -1.79 27.45
C GLU A 520 -2.43 -2.51 26.53
N LYS A 521 -2.18 -2.55 25.21
CA LYS A 521 -3.15 -3.06 24.23
C LYS A 521 -3.66 -4.46 24.53
N PHE A 522 -2.80 -5.37 25.00
CA PHE A 522 -3.18 -6.74 25.33
C PHE A 522 -3.95 -6.84 26.64
N ASP A 523 -3.61 -6.02 27.64
CA ASP A 523 -4.33 -5.96 28.90
C ASP A 523 -5.73 -5.36 28.73
N ILE A 524 -5.87 -4.34 27.86
CA ILE A 524 -7.18 -3.78 27.50
C ILE A 524 -8.07 -4.88 26.88
N ILE A 525 -7.57 -5.65 25.90
CA ILE A 525 -8.33 -6.75 25.29
C ILE A 525 -8.69 -7.82 26.31
N LYS A 526 -7.76 -8.20 27.19
CA LYS A 526 -8.00 -9.17 28.26
C LYS A 526 -9.11 -8.71 29.21
N ASN A 527 -9.08 -7.43 29.61
CA ASN A 527 -10.11 -6.85 30.49
C ASN A 527 -11.45 -6.73 29.76
N PHE A 528 -11.43 -6.32 28.47
CA PHE A 528 -12.64 -6.29 27.65
C PHE A 528 -13.30 -7.67 27.53
N ASN A 529 -12.52 -8.73 27.31
CA ASN A 529 -13.00 -10.11 27.25
C ASN A 529 -13.72 -10.54 28.53
N GLN A 530 -13.25 -10.08 29.70
CA GLN A 530 -13.92 -10.41 30.99
C GLN A 530 -15.27 -9.71 31.17
N LEU A 531 -15.46 -8.57 30.48
CA LEU A 531 -16.69 -7.78 30.50
C LEU A 531 -17.60 -8.08 29.30
N ALA A 532 -17.16 -8.94 28.38
CA ALA A 532 -17.86 -9.25 27.14
C ALA A 532 -19.09 -10.14 27.37
N ASP A 533 -20.10 -9.56 28.01
CA ASP A 533 -21.45 -10.11 28.08
C ASP A 533 -22.37 -9.24 27.21
N PHE A 534 -22.73 -9.78 26.04
CA PHE A 534 -23.54 -9.10 25.04
C PHE A 534 -24.84 -9.85 24.85
N GLU A 535 -25.99 -9.22 25.17
CA GLU A 535 -27.30 -9.84 25.03
C GLU A 535 -27.57 -10.25 23.57
N GLY A 536 -27.83 -11.53 23.37
CA GLY A 536 -28.08 -12.12 22.04
C GLY A 536 -26.84 -12.26 21.15
N GLY A 537 -25.64 -11.99 21.69
CA GLY A 537 -24.37 -12.13 20.98
C GLY A 537 -23.71 -13.48 21.21
N THR A 538 -23.04 -13.99 20.18
CA THR A 538 -22.17 -15.18 20.26
C THR A 538 -20.70 -14.72 20.22
N LEU A 539 -19.94 -15.07 21.24
CA LEU A 539 -18.53 -14.68 21.38
C LEU A 539 -17.59 -15.60 20.60
N ASN A 540 -16.65 -15.01 19.91
CA ASN A 540 -15.49 -15.67 19.32
C ASN A 540 -14.22 -14.92 19.75
N ASN A 541 -13.36 -15.59 20.51
CA ASN A 541 -12.14 -15.03 21.08
C ASN A 541 -10.86 -15.56 20.40
N ILE A 542 -10.95 -15.94 19.14
CA ILE A 542 -9.80 -16.48 18.40
C ILE A 542 -8.68 -15.43 18.20
N ASP A 543 -9.08 -14.13 18.05
CA ASP A 543 -8.16 -13.00 17.94
C ASP A 543 -8.85 -11.73 18.46
N GLY A 544 -8.68 -11.43 19.72
CA GLY A 544 -9.43 -10.38 20.41
C GLY A 544 -10.84 -10.84 20.81
N THR A 545 -11.84 -9.97 20.62
CA THR A 545 -13.25 -10.26 20.89
C THR A 545 -14.11 -9.93 19.68
N ARG A 546 -14.56 -10.93 18.96
CA ARG A 546 -15.63 -10.83 17.97
C ARG A 546 -16.95 -11.27 18.60
N VAL A 547 -18.01 -10.50 18.36
CA VAL A 547 -19.36 -10.82 18.83
C VAL A 547 -20.29 -10.84 17.62
N ASP A 548 -20.82 -12.01 17.29
CA ASP A 548 -21.76 -12.20 16.21
C ASP A 548 -23.20 -12.15 16.76
N PHE A 549 -24.03 -11.23 16.21
CA PHE A 549 -25.46 -11.08 16.48
C PHE A 549 -26.27 -11.60 15.30
N SER A 550 -27.58 -11.72 15.46
CA SER A 550 -28.46 -12.12 14.34
C SER A 550 -28.47 -11.15 13.17
N ASP A 551 -28.22 -9.85 13.44
CA ASP A 551 -28.30 -8.72 12.48
C ASP A 551 -26.96 -8.03 12.22
N GLY A 552 -25.83 -8.60 12.68
CA GLY A 552 -24.50 -8.03 12.47
C GLY A 552 -23.44 -8.59 13.39
N TRP A 553 -22.26 -7.97 13.41
CA TRP A 553 -21.16 -8.33 14.30
C TRP A 553 -20.27 -7.12 14.62
N GLY A 554 -19.51 -7.22 15.70
CA GLY A 554 -18.45 -6.29 16.04
C GLY A 554 -17.19 -7.01 16.49
N LEU A 555 -16.04 -6.41 16.25
CA LEU A 555 -14.73 -6.92 16.63
C LEU A 555 -13.91 -5.81 17.30
N ILE A 556 -13.19 -6.19 18.35
CA ILE A 556 -12.06 -5.45 18.90
C ILE A 556 -10.88 -6.39 19.12
N ARG A 557 -9.70 -6.00 18.67
CA ARG A 557 -8.46 -6.78 18.80
C ARG A 557 -7.24 -5.90 18.99
N ALA A 558 -6.18 -6.44 19.56
CA ALA A 558 -4.87 -5.78 19.55
C ALA A 558 -4.22 -5.92 18.16
N SER A 559 -3.71 -4.83 17.61
CA SER A 559 -2.93 -4.87 16.36
C SER A 559 -1.62 -5.63 16.57
N ASN A 560 -1.24 -6.47 15.62
CA ASN A 560 0.04 -7.19 15.64
C ASN A 560 1.22 -6.31 15.15
N THR A 561 0.92 -5.22 14.44
CA THR A 561 1.91 -4.41 13.74
C THR A 561 2.03 -2.98 14.29
N ASN A 562 0.99 -2.48 14.95
CA ASN A 562 0.91 -1.09 15.41
C ASN A 562 0.52 -1.00 16.89
N PRO A 563 0.90 0.07 17.60
CA PRO A 563 0.46 0.33 18.98
C PRO A 563 -0.98 0.85 18.99
N CYS A 564 -1.93 0.00 18.60
CA CYS A 564 -3.34 0.34 18.55
C CYS A 564 -4.24 -0.88 18.78
N LEU A 565 -5.48 -0.61 19.13
CA LEU A 565 -6.57 -1.56 18.99
C LEU A 565 -7.24 -1.33 17.64
N THR A 566 -7.61 -2.42 16.98
CA THR A 566 -8.33 -2.42 15.73
C THR A 566 -9.77 -2.83 15.98
N LEU A 567 -10.72 -2.04 15.48
CA LEU A 567 -12.14 -2.34 15.56
C LEU A 567 -12.76 -2.39 14.16
N ARG A 568 -13.71 -3.29 13.97
CA ARG A 568 -14.57 -3.36 12.78
C ARG A 568 -15.97 -3.78 13.15
N PHE A 569 -16.96 -3.23 12.43
CA PHE A 569 -18.38 -3.51 12.65
C PHE A 569 -19.07 -3.71 11.31
N GLU A 570 -20.03 -4.61 11.28
CA GLU A 570 -20.88 -4.89 10.11
C GLU A 570 -22.28 -5.25 10.57
N ALA A 571 -23.30 -4.80 9.85
CA ALA A 571 -24.69 -5.12 10.13
C ALA A 571 -25.58 -5.08 8.88
N ASP A 572 -26.80 -5.59 8.99
CA ASP A 572 -27.80 -5.60 7.92
C ASP A 572 -28.22 -4.18 7.52
N ASP A 573 -28.22 -3.25 8.50
CA ASP A 573 -28.60 -1.85 8.31
C ASP A 573 -27.84 -0.91 9.24
N ALA A 574 -27.91 0.40 8.93
CA ALA A 574 -27.20 1.43 9.68
C ALA A 574 -27.64 1.54 11.16
N LYS A 575 -28.90 1.19 11.49
CA LYS A 575 -29.42 1.24 12.87
C LYS A 575 -28.82 0.10 13.70
N SER A 576 -28.78 -1.11 13.16
CA SER A 576 -28.16 -2.27 13.78
C SER A 576 -26.66 -2.05 13.95
N LEU A 577 -26.00 -1.47 12.93
CA LEU A 577 -24.59 -1.11 12.99
C LEU A 577 -24.29 -0.14 14.14
N GLU A 578 -25.07 0.93 14.29
CA GLU A 578 -24.85 1.91 15.35
C GLU A 578 -25.17 1.34 16.74
N ARG A 579 -26.17 0.46 16.86
CA ARG A 579 -26.44 -0.28 18.10
C ARG A 579 -25.21 -1.10 18.53
N ILE A 580 -24.68 -1.92 17.64
CA ILE A 580 -23.51 -2.77 17.93
C ILE A 580 -22.29 -1.91 18.31
N LYS A 581 -22.03 -0.83 17.59
CA LYS A 581 -20.96 0.13 17.93
C LYS A 581 -21.14 0.71 19.33
N ASN A 582 -22.38 1.08 19.70
CA ASN A 582 -22.65 1.64 21.01
C ASN A 582 -22.50 0.61 22.14
N ASP A 583 -22.88 -0.66 21.91
CA ASP A 583 -22.65 -1.74 22.86
C ASP A 583 -21.14 -1.92 23.15
N PHE A 584 -20.31 -1.91 22.11
CA PHE A 584 -18.85 -1.96 22.24
C PHE A 584 -18.27 -0.72 22.93
N ARG A 585 -18.74 0.50 22.58
CA ARG A 585 -18.32 1.74 23.26
C ARG A 585 -18.61 1.72 24.77
N GLN A 586 -19.79 1.22 25.16
CA GLN A 586 -20.15 1.11 26.56
C GLN A 586 -19.24 0.14 27.31
N LYS A 587 -18.92 -1.01 26.70
CA LYS A 587 -18.02 -2.00 27.30
C LYS A 587 -16.58 -1.48 27.40
N LEU A 588 -16.09 -0.78 26.38
CA LEU A 588 -14.77 -0.14 26.42
C LEU A 588 -14.64 0.88 27.55
N LYS A 589 -15.65 1.74 27.74
CA LYS A 589 -15.70 2.71 28.84
C LYS A 589 -15.73 2.06 30.23
N MET A 590 -16.20 0.82 30.34
CA MET A 590 -16.14 0.06 31.60
C MET A 590 -14.73 -0.48 31.85
N VAL A 591 -13.91 -0.68 30.82
CA VAL A 591 -12.50 -1.04 30.97
C VAL A 591 -11.69 0.20 31.35
N ASP A 592 -11.88 1.31 30.63
CA ASP A 592 -11.26 2.61 30.91
C ASP A 592 -12.12 3.72 30.28
N GLU A 593 -12.51 4.73 31.08
CA GLU A 593 -13.35 5.86 30.64
C GLU A 593 -12.73 6.71 29.53
N SER A 594 -11.41 6.68 29.38
CA SER A 594 -10.68 7.42 28.33
C SER A 594 -10.75 6.75 26.96
N LEU A 595 -11.08 5.45 26.88
CA LEU A 595 -11.16 4.72 25.63
C LEU A 595 -12.44 5.06 24.87
N GLY A 596 -12.26 5.41 23.57
CA GLY A 596 -13.38 5.74 22.70
C GLY A 596 -12.99 5.78 21.22
N PHE A 597 -13.98 5.51 20.35
CA PHE A 597 -13.84 5.54 18.88
C PHE A 597 -15.09 6.14 18.22
#